data_472c246465ba0c525b81991bf0b827d4
#
_entry.id   472c246465ba0c525b81991bf0b827d4
#
_cell.length_a   1.000
_cell.length_b   1.000
_cell.length_c   1.000
_cell.angle_alpha   90.00
_cell.angle_beta   90.00
_cell.angle_gamma   90.00
#
_symmetry.space_group_name_H-M   'P 1'
#
loop_
_entity.id
_entity.type
_entity.pdbx_description
1 polymer ?
#
loop_
_entity_poly.entity_id
_entity_poly.type
_entity_poly.pdbx_seq_one_letter_code
_entity_poly.pdbx_strand_id
1 'polypeptide(L)'
;MTRDERTAALKREAKERILILDGAMGTMIQRYKLDEAGYRGERFKDFARDLKGNNDLLVLTRPKIISEIHNAYLEAGADIVETNTFNAQAISQSDYGLAEIAYEMNVAAARLAREAADASTRKTPDKPRFVAGAMGPTNRTASISPDVNNPGFRNVSYDALVEAYATQARGLIDGGVDIILIETVFDTLNAKAAGFAVEQVFDELGVELPIMVSGTITDLSGRNLSGQTPEAFWYSMQHLKPFSFGLNCAFGAEQLRPSVDEIAHVADTLVSVYPNAGLPNEMGAYDESPEHMSGLLEEWAKTGLINIVGGCCGTTPDHIRAIAGAVCKYKPRQVPQLAHKMRLSGLEPFVHG
;
A
#
# COMPACT_ATOMS: atom_id res chain seq x y z
N MET A 1 -12.31 19.61 6.71
CA MET A 1 -11.07 19.99 6.00
C MET A 1 -11.27 19.74 4.52
N THR A 2 -10.83 20.66 3.67
CA THR A 2 -10.75 20.44 2.20
C THR A 2 -9.61 19.44 1.89
N ARG A 3 -9.51 18.98 0.66
CA ARG A 3 -8.41 18.10 0.24
C ARG A 3 -7.04 18.79 0.41
N ASP A 4 -6.93 20.04 0.01
CA ASP A 4 -5.69 20.82 0.14
C ASP A 4 -5.27 21.02 1.59
N GLU A 5 -6.23 21.30 2.48
CA GLU A 5 -5.97 21.39 3.91
C GLU A 5 -5.48 20.07 4.49
N ARG A 6 -6.05 18.93 4.05
CA ARG A 6 -5.60 17.60 4.48
C ARG A 6 -4.20 17.28 3.95
N THR A 7 -3.92 17.60 2.69
CA THR A 7 -2.58 17.43 2.10
C THR A 7 -1.53 18.25 2.83
N ALA A 8 -1.85 19.50 3.16
CA ALA A 8 -0.97 20.37 3.94
C ALA A 8 -0.75 19.83 5.37
N ALA A 9 -1.82 19.34 6.00
CA ALA A 9 -1.72 18.71 7.32
C ALA A 9 -0.86 17.44 7.29
N LEU A 10 -1.06 16.55 6.30
CA LEU A 10 -0.25 15.35 6.13
C LEU A 10 1.25 15.67 6.04
N LYS A 11 1.61 16.64 5.18
CA LYS A 11 3.00 17.06 4.99
C LYS A 11 3.60 17.69 6.26
N ARG A 12 2.80 18.40 7.05
CA ARG A 12 3.22 18.96 8.34
C ARG A 12 3.45 17.86 9.36
N GLU A 13 2.46 16.99 9.58
CA GLU A 13 2.53 15.89 10.54
C GLU A 13 3.73 14.97 10.28
N ALA A 14 4.00 14.65 9.02
CA ALA A 14 5.12 13.79 8.63
C ALA A 14 6.51 14.39 8.94
N LYS A 15 6.62 15.72 9.13
CA LYS A 15 7.85 16.38 9.57
C LYS A 15 8.02 16.36 11.08
N GLU A 16 6.91 16.34 11.82
CA GLU A 16 6.89 16.46 13.26
C GLU A 16 7.04 15.13 13.98
N ARG A 17 6.47 14.06 13.42
CA ARG A 17 6.41 12.74 14.04
C ARG A 17 6.37 11.60 13.03
N ILE A 18 6.66 10.39 13.50
CA ILE A 18 6.44 9.17 12.71
C ILE A 18 4.94 8.97 12.58
N LEU A 19 4.46 8.80 11.35
CA LEU A 19 3.06 8.53 11.05
C LEU A 19 2.78 7.02 11.12
N ILE A 20 1.59 6.68 11.58
CA ILE A 20 1.14 5.29 11.72
C ILE A 20 0.19 4.97 10.58
N LEU A 21 0.59 4.02 9.74
CA LEU A 21 -0.27 3.37 8.76
C LEU A 21 -1.07 2.27 9.46
N ASP A 22 -2.20 1.88 8.91
CA ASP A 22 -3.02 0.80 9.46
C ASP A 22 -2.39 -0.58 9.25
N GLY A 23 -3.15 -1.61 9.49
CA GLY A 23 -2.75 -3.01 9.36
C GLY A 23 -3.59 -3.76 8.34
N ALA A 24 -3.43 -5.07 8.30
CA ALA A 24 -3.98 -5.95 7.30
C ALA A 24 -5.53 -5.97 7.26
N MET A 25 -6.09 -5.48 6.17
CA MET A 25 -7.52 -5.57 5.89
C MET A 25 -7.95 -7.03 5.71
N GLY A 26 -7.21 -7.81 4.90
CA GLY A 26 -7.51 -9.23 4.64
C GLY A 26 -7.51 -10.09 5.90
N THR A 27 -6.55 -9.91 6.80
CA THR A 27 -6.49 -10.59 8.10
C THR A 27 -7.74 -10.32 8.95
N MET A 28 -8.23 -9.09 8.95
CA MET A 28 -9.43 -8.72 9.69
C MET A 28 -10.70 -9.28 9.03
N ILE A 29 -10.80 -9.25 7.70
CA ILE A 29 -11.92 -9.84 6.97
C ILE A 29 -12.06 -11.33 7.26
N GLN A 30 -10.95 -12.08 7.33
CA GLN A 30 -10.97 -13.52 7.62
C GLN A 30 -11.65 -13.87 8.96
N ARG A 31 -11.64 -12.96 9.94
CA ARG A 31 -12.30 -13.16 11.24
C ARG A 31 -13.80 -13.25 11.14
N TYR A 32 -14.40 -12.67 10.11
CA TYR A 32 -15.85 -12.74 9.86
C TYR A 32 -16.31 -14.07 9.26
N LYS A 33 -15.35 -14.90 8.77
CA LYS A 33 -15.60 -16.25 8.22
C LYS A 33 -16.73 -16.26 7.18
N LEU A 34 -16.74 -15.29 6.29
CA LEU A 34 -17.77 -15.17 5.26
C LEU A 34 -17.73 -16.36 4.30
N ASP A 35 -18.90 -16.91 4.03
CA ASP A 35 -19.14 -17.90 2.99
C ASP A 35 -19.43 -17.23 1.63
N GLU A 36 -19.71 -18.02 0.60
CA GLU A 36 -20.05 -17.51 -0.73
C GLU A 36 -21.24 -16.54 -0.69
N ALA A 37 -22.30 -16.85 0.04
CA ALA A 37 -23.47 -15.98 0.18
C ALA A 37 -23.09 -14.66 0.89
N GLY A 38 -22.16 -14.73 1.84
CA GLY A 38 -21.59 -13.57 2.52
C GLY A 38 -20.89 -12.62 1.56
N TYR A 39 -20.06 -13.13 0.63
CA TYR A 39 -19.39 -12.33 -0.38
C TYR A 39 -20.33 -11.75 -1.42
N ARG A 40 -21.35 -12.53 -1.86
CA ARG A 40 -22.33 -12.10 -2.87
C ARG A 40 -23.25 -10.97 -2.36
N GLY A 41 -23.64 -11.02 -1.11
CA GLY A 41 -24.72 -10.15 -0.59
C GLY A 41 -26.00 -10.27 -1.43
N GLU A 42 -26.90 -9.32 -1.31
CA GLU A 42 -28.13 -9.28 -2.13
C GLU A 42 -27.88 -8.96 -3.59
N ARG A 43 -26.92 -8.08 -3.85
CA ARG A 43 -26.66 -7.55 -5.20
C ARG A 43 -26.19 -8.61 -6.20
N PHE A 44 -25.40 -9.58 -5.74
CA PHE A 44 -24.79 -10.62 -6.59
C PHE A 44 -25.29 -12.03 -6.25
N LYS A 45 -26.43 -12.18 -5.60
CA LYS A 45 -26.97 -13.48 -5.16
C LYS A 45 -27.09 -14.50 -6.31
N ASP A 46 -27.48 -14.04 -7.49
CA ASP A 46 -27.68 -14.86 -8.68
C ASP A 46 -26.52 -14.76 -9.70
N PHE A 47 -25.37 -14.23 -9.26
CA PHE A 47 -24.21 -14.08 -10.15
C PHE A 47 -23.63 -15.43 -10.53
N ALA A 48 -23.22 -15.59 -11.80
CA ALA A 48 -22.87 -16.89 -12.38
C ALA A 48 -21.53 -17.48 -11.87
N ARG A 49 -20.62 -16.62 -11.37
CA ARG A 49 -19.29 -17.04 -10.89
C ARG A 49 -19.21 -17.00 -9.38
N ASP A 50 -18.29 -17.78 -8.81
CA ASP A 50 -17.97 -17.71 -7.39
C ASP A 50 -17.26 -16.42 -7.06
N LEU A 51 -17.65 -15.77 -5.98
CA LEU A 51 -17.14 -14.47 -5.53
C LEU A 51 -16.40 -14.55 -4.19
N LYS A 52 -16.43 -15.72 -3.52
CA LYS A 52 -15.70 -15.93 -2.27
C LYS A 52 -14.20 -15.70 -2.50
N GLY A 53 -13.60 -14.88 -1.62
CA GLY A 53 -12.19 -14.48 -1.72
C GLY A 53 -11.98 -13.13 -2.41
N ASN A 54 -12.98 -12.59 -3.10
CA ASN A 54 -12.91 -11.22 -3.64
C ASN A 54 -13.16 -10.20 -2.52
N ASN A 55 -12.14 -9.93 -1.72
CA ASN A 55 -12.24 -9.02 -0.58
C ASN A 55 -12.61 -7.59 -0.98
N ASP A 56 -12.15 -7.15 -2.14
CA ASP A 56 -12.42 -5.80 -2.67
C ASP A 56 -13.91 -5.58 -2.93
N LEU A 57 -14.63 -6.62 -3.33
CA LEU A 57 -16.07 -6.58 -3.55
C LEU A 57 -16.86 -6.23 -2.27
N LEU A 58 -16.33 -6.53 -1.10
CA LEU A 58 -16.99 -6.32 0.18
C LEU A 58 -17.30 -4.85 0.47
N VAL A 59 -16.65 -3.91 -0.20
CA VAL A 59 -17.01 -2.49 -0.12
C VAL A 59 -18.43 -2.22 -0.66
N LEU A 60 -18.92 -3.07 -1.56
CA LEU A 60 -20.27 -3.00 -2.13
C LEU A 60 -21.27 -3.93 -1.41
N THR A 61 -20.83 -5.11 -1.02
CA THR A 61 -21.71 -6.16 -0.48
C THR A 61 -21.77 -6.22 1.05
N ARG A 62 -20.70 -5.79 1.72
CA ARG A 62 -20.56 -5.76 3.19
C ARG A 62 -19.89 -4.48 3.69
N PRO A 63 -20.34 -3.29 3.28
CA PRO A 63 -19.68 -2.02 3.61
C PRO A 63 -19.53 -1.80 5.12
N LYS A 64 -20.46 -2.32 5.93
CA LYS A 64 -20.40 -2.24 7.39
C LYS A 64 -19.16 -2.93 7.96
N ILE A 65 -18.83 -4.12 7.45
CA ILE A 65 -17.61 -4.86 7.88
C ILE A 65 -16.37 -4.04 7.60
N ILE A 66 -16.26 -3.46 6.40
CA ILE A 66 -15.11 -2.64 6.00
C ILE A 66 -15.01 -1.39 6.89
N SER A 67 -16.12 -0.72 7.16
CA SER A 67 -16.15 0.44 8.07
C SER A 67 -15.75 0.07 9.50
N GLU A 68 -16.19 -1.07 10.01
CA GLU A 68 -15.81 -1.57 11.33
C GLU A 68 -14.30 -1.80 11.43
N ILE A 69 -13.69 -2.36 10.39
CA ILE A 69 -12.23 -2.61 10.33
C ILE A 69 -11.46 -1.28 10.30
N HIS A 70 -11.86 -0.33 9.44
CA HIS A 70 -11.24 1.00 9.42
C HIS A 70 -11.30 1.68 10.78
N ASN A 71 -12.47 1.66 11.43
CA ASN A 71 -12.63 2.26 12.76
C ASN A 71 -11.73 1.57 13.81
N ALA A 72 -11.61 0.25 13.77
CA ALA A 72 -10.75 -0.49 14.70
C ALA A 72 -9.27 -0.08 14.57
N TYR A 73 -8.76 0.11 13.36
CA TYR A 73 -7.40 0.58 13.13
C TYR A 73 -7.21 2.05 13.54
N LEU A 74 -8.18 2.91 13.26
CA LEU A 74 -8.14 4.32 13.68
C LEU A 74 -8.16 4.45 15.21
N GLU A 75 -8.96 3.64 15.90
CA GLU A 75 -8.99 3.57 17.37
C GLU A 75 -7.70 2.99 17.97
N ALA A 76 -7.02 2.12 17.23
CA ALA A 76 -5.71 1.60 17.60
C ALA A 76 -4.59 2.63 17.46
N GLY A 77 -4.82 3.75 16.77
CA GLY A 77 -3.87 4.85 16.66
C GLY A 77 -3.37 5.13 15.24
N ALA A 78 -3.91 4.47 14.21
CA ALA A 78 -3.56 4.76 12.83
C ALA A 78 -3.84 6.23 12.46
N ASP A 79 -2.91 6.85 11.76
CA ASP A 79 -3.03 8.17 11.17
C ASP A 79 -3.52 8.09 9.72
N ILE A 80 -3.11 7.04 9.03
CA ILE A 80 -3.42 6.76 7.62
C ILE A 80 -4.12 5.40 7.57
N VAL A 81 -5.28 5.34 6.91
CA VAL A 81 -5.97 4.09 6.60
C VAL A 81 -5.95 3.84 5.10
N GLU A 82 -5.69 2.60 4.72
CA GLU A 82 -5.70 2.16 3.32
C GLU A 82 -7.11 1.76 2.89
N THR A 83 -7.50 2.12 1.67
CA THR A 83 -8.76 1.65 1.09
C THR A 83 -8.71 0.14 0.85
N ASN A 84 -9.84 -0.55 0.96
CA ASN A 84 -9.94 -1.96 0.61
C ASN A 84 -10.03 -2.15 -0.91
N THR A 85 -8.93 -1.88 -1.62
CA THR A 85 -8.88 -1.82 -3.09
C THR A 85 -7.63 -2.48 -3.68
N PHE A 86 -6.97 -3.35 -2.94
CA PHE A 86 -5.71 -3.97 -3.36
C PHE A 86 -5.78 -4.61 -4.76
N ASN A 87 -6.86 -5.33 -5.06
CA ASN A 87 -7.12 -5.97 -6.35
C ASN A 87 -8.29 -5.32 -7.13
N ALA A 88 -8.70 -4.10 -6.78
CA ALA A 88 -9.88 -3.45 -7.37
C ALA A 88 -9.59 -2.80 -8.74
N GLN A 89 -8.70 -3.39 -9.54
CA GLN A 89 -8.48 -2.97 -10.93
C GLN A 89 -9.03 -4.01 -11.92
N ALA A 90 -9.37 -3.56 -13.11
CA ALA A 90 -10.12 -4.37 -14.09
C ALA A 90 -9.44 -5.71 -14.44
N ILE A 91 -8.10 -5.76 -14.48
CA ILE A 91 -7.36 -6.97 -14.83
C ILE A 91 -7.58 -8.08 -13.79
N SER A 92 -7.38 -7.78 -12.50
CA SER A 92 -7.63 -8.76 -11.42
C SER A 92 -9.12 -9.06 -11.25
N GLN A 93 -10.00 -8.06 -11.40
CA GLN A 93 -11.45 -8.27 -11.29
C GLN A 93 -12.04 -9.07 -12.46
N SER A 94 -11.35 -9.15 -13.60
CA SER A 94 -11.77 -9.99 -14.72
C SER A 94 -11.84 -11.48 -14.36
N ASP A 95 -11.04 -11.95 -13.41
CA ASP A 95 -11.07 -13.34 -12.94
C ASP A 95 -12.41 -13.70 -12.29
N TYR A 96 -13.04 -12.70 -11.65
CA TYR A 96 -14.38 -12.82 -11.08
C TYR A 96 -15.50 -12.41 -12.05
N GLY A 97 -15.17 -11.91 -13.25
CA GLY A 97 -16.15 -11.36 -14.19
C GLY A 97 -16.71 -10.01 -13.78
N LEU A 98 -15.95 -9.23 -12.99
CA LEU A 98 -16.37 -7.95 -12.39
C LEU A 98 -15.52 -6.75 -12.83
N ALA A 99 -14.78 -6.88 -13.95
CA ALA A 99 -13.92 -5.81 -14.46
C ALA A 99 -14.66 -4.48 -14.65
N GLU A 100 -15.92 -4.52 -15.11
CA GLU A 100 -16.72 -3.33 -15.41
C GLU A 100 -17.10 -2.49 -14.19
N ILE A 101 -17.07 -3.08 -12.98
CA ILE A 101 -17.41 -2.36 -11.74
C ILE A 101 -16.18 -1.90 -10.94
N ALA A 102 -14.98 -2.02 -11.51
CA ALA A 102 -13.74 -1.62 -10.86
C ALA A 102 -13.79 -0.14 -10.41
N TYR A 103 -14.22 0.78 -11.26
CA TYR A 103 -14.38 2.19 -10.88
C TYR A 103 -15.32 2.36 -9.67
N GLU A 104 -16.49 1.73 -9.71
CA GLU A 104 -17.47 1.81 -8.62
C GLU A 104 -16.93 1.27 -7.30
N MET A 105 -16.19 0.13 -7.34
CA MET A 105 -15.53 -0.43 -6.15
C MET A 105 -14.58 0.58 -5.51
N ASN A 106 -13.74 1.24 -6.32
CA ASN A 106 -12.77 2.20 -5.82
C ASN A 106 -13.42 3.44 -5.22
N VAL A 107 -14.46 3.97 -5.86
CA VAL A 107 -15.25 5.09 -5.30
C VAL A 107 -15.87 4.71 -3.96
N ALA A 108 -16.52 3.55 -3.88
CA ALA A 108 -17.16 3.08 -2.66
C ALA A 108 -16.14 2.87 -1.53
N ALA A 109 -15.02 2.20 -1.83
CA ALA A 109 -13.97 1.95 -0.85
C ALA A 109 -13.37 3.24 -0.30
N ALA A 110 -13.07 4.20 -1.17
CA ALA A 110 -12.51 5.49 -0.79
C ALA A 110 -13.47 6.28 0.11
N ARG A 111 -14.76 6.26 -0.20
CA ARG A 111 -15.79 6.91 0.62
C ARG A 111 -15.90 6.30 2.01
N LEU A 112 -15.90 4.97 2.13
CA LEU A 112 -15.95 4.29 3.43
C LEU A 112 -14.74 4.66 4.30
N ALA A 113 -13.55 4.63 3.74
CA ALA A 113 -12.33 5.02 4.45
C ALA A 113 -12.35 6.52 4.83
N ARG A 114 -12.81 7.39 3.93
CA ARG A 114 -12.94 8.83 4.18
C ARG A 114 -13.91 9.13 5.31
N GLU A 115 -15.08 8.52 5.31
CA GLU A 115 -16.08 8.67 6.37
C GLU A 115 -15.52 8.27 7.73
N ALA A 116 -14.82 7.14 7.82
CA ALA A 116 -14.18 6.68 9.05
C ALA A 116 -13.09 7.63 9.52
N ALA A 117 -12.20 8.08 8.62
CA ALA A 117 -11.12 9.02 8.91
C ALA A 117 -11.66 10.37 9.36
N ASP A 118 -12.70 10.91 8.71
CA ASP A 118 -13.33 12.17 9.11
C ASP A 118 -14.02 12.07 10.46
N ALA A 119 -14.70 10.95 10.73
CA ALA A 119 -15.32 10.71 12.04
C ALA A 119 -14.27 10.65 13.16
N SER A 120 -13.15 9.99 12.92
CA SER A 120 -12.04 9.93 13.86
C SER A 120 -11.38 11.29 14.09
N THR A 121 -11.16 12.07 13.01
CA THR A 121 -10.61 13.42 13.09
C THR A 121 -11.52 14.36 13.89
N ARG A 122 -12.84 14.26 13.73
CA ARG A 122 -13.79 15.07 14.52
C ARG A 122 -13.71 14.78 16.02
N LYS A 123 -13.40 13.55 16.42
CA LYS A 123 -13.21 13.18 17.85
C LYS A 123 -11.92 13.74 18.43
N THR A 124 -10.87 13.84 17.61
CA THR A 124 -9.53 14.35 18.01
C THR A 124 -8.98 15.27 16.91
N PRO A 125 -9.43 16.54 16.87
CA PRO A 125 -9.06 17.47 15.78
C PRO A 125 -7.56 17.76 15.66
N ASP A 126 -6.84 17.67 16.77
CA ASP A 126 -5.39 17.87 16.81
C ASP A 126 -4.58 16.69 16.21
N LYS A 127 -5.27 15.61 15.92
CA LYS A 127 -4.69 14.44 15.25
C LYS A 127 -5.49 14.13 13.99
N PRO A 128 -5.24 14.80 12.86
CA PRO A 128 -5.94 14.54 11.62
C PRO A 128 -5.65 13.14 11.07
N ARG A 129 -6.64 12.52 10.40
CA ARG A 129 -6.53 11.20 9.78
C ARG A 129 -6.63 11.34 8.27
N PHE A 130 -5.92 10.45 7.58
CA PHE A 130 -5.75 10.48 6.14
C PHE A 130 -6.14 9.15 5.52
N VAL A 131 -6.46 9.18 4.22
CA VAL A 131 -6.85 8.00 3.45
C VAL A 131 -5.86 7.79 2.32
N ALA A 132 -5.23 6.63 2.29
CA ALA A 132 -4.40 6.17 1.19
C ALA A 132 -5.22 5.26 0.27
N GLY A 133 -5.34 5.64 -0.99
CA GLY A 133 -5.95 4.83 -2.03
C GLY A 133 -4.99 3.74 -2.48
N ALA A 134 -5.23 2.51 -2.04
CA ALA A 134 -4.36 1.37 -2.31
C ALA A 134 -4.52 0.86 -3.75
N MET A 135 -3.41 0.79 -4.47
CA MET A 135 -3.27 0.24 -5.81
C MET A 135 -2.23 -0.90 -5.75
N GLY A 136 -2.71 -2.12 -5.57
CA GLY A 136 -1.85 -3.31 -5.53
C GLY A 136 -1.41 -3.78 -6.92
N PRO A 137 -0.53 -4.79 -6.99
CA PRO A 137 -0.11 -5.38 -8.25
C PRO A 137 -1.26 -6.13 -8.93
N THR A 138 -1.16 -6.28 -10.24
CA THR A 138 -2.05 -7.19 -10.98
C THR A 138 -1.57 -8.63 -10.84
N ASN A 139 -2.44 -9.59 -11.15
CA ASN A 139 -2.08 -11.00 -11.26
C ASN A 139 -1.31 -11.34 -12.55
N ARG A 140 -0.92 -10.33 -13.33
CA ARG A 140 -0.12 -10.44 -14.56
C ARG A 140 1.07 -9.50 -14.48
N THR A 141 2.19 -9.92 -15.09
CA THR A 141 3.44 -9.14 -15.08
C THR A 141 3.85 -8.77 -16.49
N ALA A 142 4.32 -7.53 -16.66
CA ALA A 142 4.82 -7.05 -17.94
C ALA A 142 6.31 -7.39 -18.17
N SER A 143 7.07 -7.72 -17.11
CA SER A 143 8.51 -8.01 -17.22
C SER A 143 8.80 -9.50 -17.41
N ILE A 144 7.93 -10.39 -16.93
CA ILE A 144 8.20 -11.83 -16.84
C ILE A 144 7.22 -12.60 -17.73
N SER A 145 7.75 -13.57 -18.49
CA SER A 145 6.89 -14.48 -19.22
C SER A 145 6.22 -15.50 -18.30
N PRO A 146 4.91 -15.73 -18.42
CA PRO A 146 4.25 -16.82 -17.74
C PRO A 146 4.51 -18.19 -18.42
N ASP A 147 5.14 -18.21 -19.60
CA ASP A 147 5.50 -19.41 -20.34
C ASP A 147 7.03 -19.57 -20.38
N VAL A 148 7.53 -20.58 -19.67
CA VAL A 148 8.97 -20.88 -19.58
C VAL A 148 9.57 -21.20 -20.96
N ASN A 149 8.78 -21.77 -21.90
CA ASN A 149 9.24 -22.12 -23.23
C ASN A 149 9.18 -20.95 -24.21
N ASN A 150 8.54 -19.86 -23.83
CA ASN A 150 8.44 -18.65 -24.65
C ASN A 150 8.79 -17.39 -23.81
N PRO A 151 10.07 -17.14 -23.57
CA PRO A 151 10.51 -16.05 -22.67
C PRO A 151 10.15 -14.64 -23.17
N GLY A 152 9.83 -14.49 -24.45
CA GLY A 152 9.36 -13.23 -25.03
C GLY A 152 7.87 -12.96 -24.85
N PHE A 153 7.09 -13.96 -24.48
CA PHE A 153 5.64 -13.82 -24.33
C PHE A 153 5.28 -12.97 -23.09
N ARG A 154 4.23 -12.16 -23.24
CA ARG A 154 3.61 -11.41 -22.12
C ARG A 154 2.10 -11.58 -22.21
N ASN A 155 1.46 -11.81 -21.06
CA ASN A 155 0.00 -11.93 -20.98
C ASN A 155 -0.71 -10.63 -20.63
N VAL A 156 0.02 -9.54 -20.58
CA VAL A 156 -0.49 -8.18 -20.40
C VAL A 156 0.44 -7.19 -21.10
N SER A 157 -0.11 -6.16 -21.73
CA SER A 157 0.66 -5.06 -22.29
C SER A 157 0.79 -3.91 -21.28
N TYR A 158 1.77 -3.05 -21.49
CA TYR A 158 1.93 -1.83 -20.70
C TYR A 158 0.67 -0.94 -20.76
N ASP A 159 0.12 -0.73 -21.95
CA ASP A 159 -1.07 0.11 -22.16
C ASP A 159 -2.30 -0.49 -21.45
N ALA A 160 -2.48 -1.79 -21.45
CA ALA A 160 -3.57 -2.43 -20.71
C ALA A 160 -3.43 -2.24 -19.19
N LEU A 161 -2.20 -2.26 -18.66
CA LEU A 161 -1.94 -1.92 -17.26
C LEU A 161 -2.27 -0.46 -16.97
N VAL A 162 -1.84 0.47 -17.85
CA VAL A 162 -2.14 1.91 -17.69
C VAL A 162 -3.63 2.14 -17.66
N GLU A 163 -4.40 1.56 -18.58
CA GLU A 163 -5.87 1.70 -18.61
C GLU A 163 -6.54 1.20 -17.33
N ALA A 164 -6.14 0.02 -16.86
CA ALA A 164 -6.68 -0.57 -15.64
C ALA A 164 -6.36 0.29 -14.39
N TYR A 165 -5.12 0.73 -14.26
CA TYR A 165 -4.72 1.59 -13.16
C TYR A 165 -5.28 3.01 -13.23
N ALA A 166 -5.46 3.58 -14.42
CA ALA A 166 -6.10 4.88 -14.59
C ALA A 166 -7.56 4.85 -14.10
N THR A 167 -8.30 3.80 -14.45
CA THR A 167 -9.67 3.60 -13.95
C THR A 167 -9.71 3.49 -12.43
N GLN A 168 -8.79 2.74 -11.84
CA GLN A 168 -8.65 2.60 -10.39
C GLN A 168 -8.33 3.93 -9.72
N ALA A 169 -7.29 4.64 -10.19
CA ALA A 169 -6.86 5.92 -9.64
C ALA A 169 -7.97 6.96 -9.69
N ARG A 170 -8.71 7.05 -10.80
CA ARG A 170 -9.85 7.95 -10.96
C ARG A 170 -10.93 7.67 -9.91
N GLY A 171 -11.32 6.41 -9.73
CA GLY A 171 -12.31 6.02 -8.72
C GLY A 171 -11.87 6.38 -7.30
N LEU A 172 -10.61 6.14 -6.96
CA LEU A 172 -10.03 6.49 -5.66
C LEU A 172 -10.05 8.02 -5.42
N ILE A 173 -9.65 8.81 -6.40
CA ILE A 173 -9.63 10.29 -6.32
C ILE A 173 -11.05 10.84 -6.19
N ASP A 174 -11.99 10.35 -6.99
CA ASP A 174 -13.41 10.77 -6.94
C ASP A 174 -14.07 10.34 -5.63
N GLY A 175 -13.64 9.25 -5.03
CA GLY A 175 -14.07 8.79 -3.72
C GLY A 175 -13.49 9.57 -2.54
N GLY A 176 -12.46 10.40 -2.75
CA GLY A 176 -11.95 11.34 -1.76
C GLY A 176 -10.71 10.93 -0.99
N VAL A 177 -9.83 10.11 -1.58
CA VAL A 177 -8.52 9.80 -0.98
C VAL A 177 -7.61 11.02 -0.90
N ASP A 178 -6.64 10.98 0.00
CA ASP A 178 -5.63 12.01 0.22
C ASP A 178 -4.28 11.65 -0.40
N ILE A 179 -4.03 10.37 -0.58
CA ILE A 179 -2.77 9.79 -1.04
C ILE A 179 -3.10 8.71 -2.06
N ILE A 180 -2.28 8.55 -3.09
CA ILE A 180 -2.25 7.36 -3.93
C ILE A 180 -1.11 6.47 -3.44
N LEU A 181 -1.41 5.22 -3.11
CA LEU A 181 -0.44 4.23 -2.63
C LEU A 181 -0.29 3.10 -3.66
N ILE A 182 0.83 3.12 -4.37
CA ILE A 182 1.24 2.01 -5.26
C ILE A 182 2.03 1.03 -4.40
N GLU A 183 1.43 -0.10 -4.05
CA GLU A 183 1.97 -1.00 -3.01
C GLU A 183 2.27 -2.41 -3.52
N THR A 184 3.07 -3.11 -2.71
CA THR A 184 3.44 -4.52 -2.92
C THR A 184 4.04 -4.76 -4.30
N VAL A 185 4.83 -3.79 -4.76
CA VAL A 185 5.44 -3.83 -6.10
C VAL A 185 6.49 -4.92 -6.14
N PHE A 186 6.25 -5.95 -6.95
CA PHE A 186 7.21 -7.01 -7.24
C PHE A 186 7.71 -6.97 -8.70
N ASP A 187 7.02 -6.26 -9.58
CA ASP A 187 7.42 -5.99 -10.97
C ASP A 187 7.48 -4.47 -11.19
N THR A 188 8.68 -3.95 -11.37
CA THR A 188 8.91 -2.51 -11.51
C THR A 188 8.26 -1.93 -12.77
N LEU A 189 8.16 -2.68 -13.87
CA LEU A 189 7.49 -2.21 -15.08
C LEU A 189 5.98 -2.02 -14.85
N ASN A 190 5.34 -2.93 -14.09
CA ASN A 190 3.95 -2.76 -13.66
C ASN A 190 3.79 -1.49 -12.80
N ALA A 191 4.72 -1.24 -11.87
CA ALA A 191 4.69 -0.02 -11.04
C ALA A 191 4.87 1.25 -11.87
N LYS A 192 5.71 1.23 -12.92
CA LYS A 192 5.84 2.35 -13.85
C LYS A 192 4.56 2.61 -14.63
N ALA A 193 3.84 1.56 -15.03
CA ALA A 193 2.53 1.71 -15.65
C ALA A 193 1.50 2.32 -14.69
N ALA A 194 1.51 1.89 -13.42
CA ALA A 194 0.66 2.48 -12.39
C ALA A 194 0.98 3.96 -12.15
N GLY A 195 2.27 4.31 -12.03
CA GLY A 195 2.71 5.70 -11.86
C GLY A 195 2.32 6.58 -13.04
N PHE A 196 2.54 6.11 -14.27
CA PHE A 196 2.14 6.82 -15.48
C PHE A 196 0.61 7.05 -15.53
N ALA A 197 -0.17 6.03 -15.19
CA ALA A 197 -1.62 6.14 -15.13
C ALA A 197 -2.08 7.17 -14.09
N VAL A 198 -1.43 7.21 -12.93
CA VAL A 198 -1.74 8.19 -11.87
C VAL A 198 -1.44 9.61 -12.32
N GLU A 199 -0.27 9.86 -12.92
CA GLU A 199 0.09 11.18 -13.45
C GLU A 199 -0.88 11.62 -14.55
N GLN A 200 -1.24 10.72 -15.47
CA GLN A 200 -2.26 11.01 -16.50
C GLN A 200 -3.59 11.42 -15.88
N VAL A 201 -4.07 10.71 -14.87
CA VAL A 201 -5.33 11.04 -14.20
C VAL A 201 -5.22 12.36 -13.43
N PHE A 202 -4.07 12.67 -12.84
CA PHE A 202 -3.84 13.97 -12.19
C PHE A 202 -3.96 15.11 -13.19
N ASP A 203 -3.34 14.99 -14.36
CA ASP A 203 -3.42 15.99 -15.43
C ASP A 203 -4.87 16.17 -15.92
N GLU A 204 -5.59 15.07 -16.16
CA GLU A 204 -6.98 15.10 -16.62
C GLU A 204 -7.95 15.73 -15.61
N LEU A 205 -7.74 15.51 -14.31
CA LEU A 205 -8.60 16.05 -13.25
C LEU A 205 -8.12 17.40 -12.71
N GLY A 206 -6.93 17.85 -13.07
CA GLY A 206 -6.32 19.06 -12.54
C GLY A 206 -6.04 18.96 -11.04
N VAL A 207 -5.62 17.79 -10.55
CA VAL A 207 -5.29 17.52 -9.14
C VAL A 207 -3.89 16.94 -9.03
N GLU A 208 -3.26 17.13 -7.89
CA GLU A 208 -1.98 16.50 -7.55
C GLU A 208 -2.05 16.00 -6.10
N LEU A 209 -1.95 14.69 -5.91
CA LEU A 209 -1.94 14.08 -4.59
C LEU A 209 -0.55 13.52 -4.28
N PRO A 210 -0.16 13.45 -3.01
CA PRO A 210 1.01 12.68 -2.60
C PRO A 210 0.94 11.25 -3.11
N ILE A 211 2.04 10.74 -3.66
CA ILE A 211 2.17 9.35 -4.10
C ILE A 211 3.08 8.63 -3.10
N MET A 212 2.63 7.52 -2.55
CA MET A 212 3.46 6.56 -1.81
C MET A 212 3.78 5.38 -2.72
N VAL A 213 5.03 4.92 -2.71
CA VAL A 213 5.47 3.73 -3.46
C VAL A 213 6.06 2.73 -2.48
N SER A 214 5.57 1.50 -2.50
CA SER A 214 6.03 0.42 -1.62
C SER A 214 6.30 -0.85 -2.42
N GLY A 215 7.54 -1.32 -2.35
CA GLY A 215 7.98 -2.57 -2.97
C GLY A 215 7.84 -3.76 -2.05
N THR A 216 7.95 -4.94 -2.63
CA THR A 216 8.04 -6.18 -1.86
C THR A 216 9.28 -6.97 -2.28
N ILE A 217 10.03 -7.44 -1.28
CA ILE A 217 11.21 -8.28 -1.49
C ILE A 217 10.74 -9.73 -1.55
N THR A 218 11.03 -10.43 -2.64
CA THR A 218 10.45 -11.74 -2.92
C THR A 218 11.25 -12.92 -2.39
N ASP A 219 12.52 -12.68 -2.04
CA ASP A 219 13.40 -13.71 -1.51
C ASP A 219 14.49 -13.13 -0.58
N LEU A 220 15.22 -14.02 0.09
CA LEU A 220 16.29 -13.65 1.02
C LEU A 220 17.52 -13.04 0.33
N SER A 221 17.59 -12.99 -1.00
CA SER A 221 18.64 -12.24 -1.71
C SER A 221 18.43 -10.72 -1.64
N GLY A 222 17.31 -10.27 -1.11
CA GLY A 222 16.96 -8.85 -0.98
C GLY A 222 16.47 -8.21 -2.27
N ARG A 223 16.02 -9.00 -3.26
CA ARG A 223 15.55 -8.49 -4.56
C ARG A 223 14.04 -8.64 -4.69
N ASN A 224 13.44 -7.75 -5.51
CA ASN A 224 12.07 -7.95 -5.97
C ASN A 224 12.00 -9.03 -7.08
N LEU A 225 10.79 -9.40 -7.52
CA LEU A 225 10.62 -10.46 -8.52
C LEU A 225 11.23 -10.10 -9.88
N SER A 226 11.25 -8.82 -10.27
CA SER A 226 11.93 -8.34 -11.47
C SER A 226 13.46 -8.28 -11.34
N GLY A 227 14.01 -8.70 -10.20
CA GLY A 227 15.43 -8.91 -9.96
C GLY A 227 16.20 -7.70 -9.45
N GLN A 228 15.52 -6.60 -9.13
CA GLN A 228 16.16 -5.35 -8.67
C GLN A 228 16.47 -5.38 -7.18
N THR A 229 17.63 -4.80 -6.80
CA THR A 229 17.93 -4.42 -5.42
C THR A 229 17.01 -3.27 -4.95
N PRO A 230 16.87 -3.03 -3.63
CA PRO A 230 16.09 -1.91 -3.11
C PRO A 230 16.55 -0.56 -3.67
N GLU A 231 17.83 -0.31 -3.77
CA GLU A 231 18.41 0.92 -4.34
C GLU A 231 18.09 1.05 -5.84
N ALA A 232 18.23 -0.04 -6.62
CA ALA A 232 17.87 -0.04 -8.05
C ALA A 232 16.38 0.22 -8.25
N PHE A 233 15.53 -0.36 -7.40
CA PHE A 233 14.10 -0.10 -7.42
C PHE A 233 13.79 1.37 -7.08
N TRP A 234 14.44 1.94 -6.07
CA TRP A 234 14.32 3.38 -5.77
C TRP A 234 14.65 4.24 -6.99
N TYR A 235 15.80 4.03 -7.62
CA TYR A 235 16.20 4.81 -8.79
C TYR A 235 15.25 4.63 -9.98
N SER A 236 14.60 3.48 -10.10
CA SER A 236 13.59 3.26 -11.13
C SER A 236 12.31 4.06 -10.90
N MET A 237 11.96 4.37 -9.65
CA MET A 237 10.70 5.01 -9.27
C MET A 237 10.83 6.48 -8.85
N GLN A 238 12.04 6.99 -8.63
CA GLN A 238 12.26 8.35 -8.13
C GLN A 238 11.70 9.45 -9.05
N HIS A 239 11.51 9.16 -10.34
CA HIS A 239 10.93 10.12 -11.30
C HIS A 239 9.49 10.53 -10.94
N LEU A 240 8.75 9.70 -10.22
CA LEU A 240 7.42 10.04 -9.69
C LEU A 240 7.47 11.05 -8.54
N LYS A 241 8.66 11.41 -8.03
CA LYS A 241 8.85 12.28 -6.86
C LYS A 241 7.94 11.87 -5.70
N PRO A 242 7.97 10.59 -5.28
CA PRO A 242 7.02 10.10 -4.32
C PRO A 242 7.16 10.82 -2.98
N PHE A 243 6.03 11.01 -2.29
CA PHE A 243 5.98 11.50 -0.92
C PHE A 243 6.67 10.55 0.06
N SER A 244 6.52 9.25 -0.16
CA SER A 244 7.29 8.22 0.53
C SER A 244 7.64 7.06 -0.37
N PHE A 245 8.74 6.39 -0.05
CA PHE A 245 9.21 5.17 -0.69
C PHE A 245 9.58 4.14 0.36
N GLY A 246 9.31 2.88 0.14
CA GLY A 246 9.67 1.84 1.10
C GLY A 246 9.25 0.44 0.70
N LEU A 247 9.00 -0.38 1.71
CA LEU A 247 8.74 -1.81 1.55
C LEU A 247 7.54 -2.26 2.39
N ASN A 248 6.85 -3.26 1.91
CA ASN A 248 5.80 -3.97 2.65
C ASN A 248 5.74 -5.44 2.28
N CYS A 249 5.08 -6.21 3.14
CA CYS A 249 4.76 -7.62 2.92
C CYS A 249 5.99 -8.54 2.74
N ALA A 250 5.77 -9.75 2.25
CA ALA A 250 6.69 -10.88 2.06
C ALA A 250 7.34 -11.38 3.35
N PHE A 251 7.94 -10.50 4.13
CA PHE A 251 8.71 -10.83 5.33
C PHE A 251 8.24 -10.07 6.57
N GLY A 252 8.65 -10.53 7.74
CA GLY A 252 8.57 -9.79 8.99
C GLY A 252 9.64 -8.70 9.08
N ALA A 253 9.56 -7.93 10.16
CA ALA A 253 10.46 -6.79 10.39
C ALA A 253 11.93 -7.22 10.41
N GLU A 254 12.25 -8.34 11.05
CA GLU A 254 13.64 -8.82 11.19
C GLU A 254 14.31 -9.02 9.83
N GLN A 255 13.64 -9.69 8.89
CA GLN A 255 14.19 -9.98 7.56
C GLN A 255 14.25 -8.75 6.65
N LEU A 256 13.33 -7.79 6.82
CA LEU A 256 13.32 -6.55 6.04
C LEU A 256 14.36 -5.51 6.49
N ARG A 257 14.89 -5.65 7.72
CA ARG A 257 15.80 -4.67 8.33
C ARG A 257 16.95 -4.23 7.40
N PRO A 258 17.71 -5.14 6.74
CA PRO A 258 18.82 -4.74 5.86
C PRO A 258 18.35 -3.90 4.66
N SER A 259 17.24 -4.28 4.03
CA SER A 259 16.69 -3.55 2.87
C SER A 259 16.13 -2.18 3.25
N VAL A 260 15.54 -2.07 4.44
CA VAL A 260 15.07 -0.79 4.99
C VAL A 260 16.24 0.15 5.26
N ASP A 261 17.33 -0.38 5.83
CA ASP A 261 18.56 0.38 6.08
C ASP A 261 19.16 0.91 4.77
N GLU A 262 19.22 0.07 3.73
CA GLU A 262 19.68 0.48 2.39
C GLU A 262 18.82 1.63 1.83
N ILE A 263 17.50 1.49 1.82
CA ILE A 263 16.58 2.52 1.35
C ILE A 263 16.73 3.81 2.18
N ALA A 264 16.86 3.69 3.49
CA ALA A 264 17.00 4.84 4.37
C ALA A 264 18.24 5.71 4.08
N HIS A 265 19.27 5.13 3.48
CA HIS A 265 20.49 5.85 3.12
C HIS A 265 20.45 6.47 1.71
N VAL A 266 19.65 5.93 0.80
CA VAL A 266 19.66 6.34 -0.61
C VAL A 266 18.41 7.10 -1.06
N ALA A 267 17.30 7.01 -0.32
CA ALA A 267 16.07 7.71 -0.67
C ALA A 267 16.05 9.14 -0.12
N ASP A 268 15.98 10.12 -1.02
CA ASP A 268 15.83 11.54 -0.69
C ASP A 268 14.36 11.96 -0.53
N THR A 269 13.54 11.03 -0.06
CA THR A 269 12.14 11.20 0.32
C THR A 269 11.85 10.52 1.65
N LEU A 270 10.61 10.58 2.14
CA LEU A 270 10.22 9.86 3.35
C LEU A 270 10.30 8.34 3.13
N VAL A 271 10.59 7.60 4.19
CA VAL A 271 10.62 6.12 4.16
C VAL A 271 9.40 5.57 4.87
N SER A 272 8.65 4.70 4.19
CA SER A 272 7.47 4.00 4.70
C SER A 272 7.67 2.50 4.70
N VAL A 273 7.38 1.83 5.83
CA VAL A 273 7.53 0.38 5.94
C VAL A 273 6.37 -0.23 6.73
N TYR A 274 5.79 -1.31 6.20
CA TYR A 274 4.73 -2.06 6.87
C TYR A 274 4.90 -3.56 6.63
N PRO A 275 5.70 -4.22 7.51
CA PRO A 275 6.01 -5.66 7.40
C PRO A 275 4.85 -6.54 7.82
N ASN A 276 4.96 -7.84 7.52
CA ASN A 276 4.07 -8.86 8.07
C ASN A 276 4.33 -9.05 9.58
N ALA A 277 3.36 -9.64 10.27
CA ALA A 277 3.54 -10.13 11.64
C ALA A 277 4.38 -11.41 11.65
N GLY A 278 5.67 -11.28 11.31
CA GLY A 278 6.61 -12.37 11.13
C GLY A 278 6.48 -13.11 9.79
N LEU A 279 6.95 -14.35 9.76
CA LEU A 279 6.79 -15.27 8.63
C LEU A 279 5.54 -16.14 8.84
N PRO A 280 4.86 -16.57 7.76
CA PRO A 280 3.75 -17.51 7.91
C PRO A 280 4.28 -18.85 8.44
N ASN A 281 3.56 -19.44 9.40
CA ASN A 281 3.84 -20.78 9.90
C ASN A 281 3.42 -21.87 8.88
N GLU A 282 3.63 -23.14 9.22
CA GLU A 282 3.31 -24.28 8.35
C GLU A 282 1.84 -24.34 7.91
N MET A 283 0.94 -23.70 8.65
CA MET A 283 -0.49 -23.60 8.34
C MET A 283 -0.84 -22.29 7.61
N GLY A 284 0.15 -21.45 7.29
CA GLY A 284 -0.04 -20.16 6.65
C GLY A 284 -0.55 -19.04 7.57
N ALA A 285 -0.59 -19.28 8.88
CA ALA A 285 -0.96 -18.26 9.86
C ALA A 285 0.26 -17.45 10.31
N TYR A 286 0.02 -16.25 10.83
CA TYR A 286 1.04 -15.35 11.35
C TYR A 286 0.96 -15.30 12.87
N ASP A 287 2.07 -15.58 13.55
CA ASP A 287 2.10 -15.80 15.00
C ASP A 287 2.94 -14.76 15.75
N GLU A 288 3.56 -13.81 15.06
CA GLU A 288 4.36 -12.77 15.71
C GLU A 288 3.47 -11.88 16.57
N SER A 289 3.84 -11.73 17.85
CA SER A 289 3.05 -10.94 18.79
C SER A 289 3.18 -9.43 18.55
N PRO A 290 2.17 -8.64 18.97
CA PRO A 290 2.24 -7.18 18.94
C PRO A 290 3.48 -6.61 19.65
N GLU A 291 3.87 -7.18 20.79
CA GLU A 291 5.01 -6.74 21.60
C GLU A 291 6.34 -7.01 20.89
N HIS A 292 6.49 -8.19 20.27
CA HIS A 292 7.69 -8.53 19.54
C HIS A 292 7.87 -7.65 18.32
N MET A 293 6.84 -7.55 17.47
CA MET A 293 6.85 -6.74 16.26
C MET A 293 7.12 -5.26 16.58
N SER A 294 6.43 -4.72 17.58
CA SER A 294 6.61 -3.31 17.98
C SER A 294 8.02 -3.03 18.51
N GLY A 295 8.64 -3.99 19.20
CA GLY A 295 10.04 -3.89 19.66
C GLY A 295 11.04 -3.78 18.51
N LEU A 296 10.85 -4.55 17.44
CA LEU A 296 11.67 -4.46 16.23
C LEU A 296 11.50 -3.10 15.52
N LEU A 297 10.26 -2.65 15.37
CA LEU A 297 9.98 -1.36 14.73
C LEU A 297 10.39 -0.16 15.60
N GLU A 298 10.39 -0.31 16.92
CA GLU A 298 10.97 0.68 17.84
C GLU A 298 12.47 0.87 17.58
N GLU A 299 13.21 -0.21 17.34
CA GLU A 299 14.63 -0.13 16.99
C GLU A 299 14.84 0.69 15.71
N TRP A 300 13.99 0.51 14.68
CA TRP A 300 14.05 1.31 13.45
C TRP A 300 13.74 2.80 13.69
N ALA A 301 12.78 3.09 14.55
CA ALA A 301 12.47 4.46 14.93
C ALA A 301 13.64 5.11 15.70
N LYS A 302 14.22 4.37 16.65
CA LYS A 302 15.36 4.81 17.44
C LYS A 302 16.60 5.09 16.61
N THR A 303 16.85 4.27 15.58
CA THR A 303 18.00 4.43 14.68
C THR A 303 17.72 5.39 13.53
N GLY A 304 16.53 5.98 13.45
CA GLY A 304 16.20 7.01 12.46
C GLY A 304 16.04 6.47 11.03
N LEU A 305 15.43 5.30 10.86
CA LEU A 305 15.25 4.66 9.55
C LEU A 305 13.91 4.95 8.88
N ILE A 306 12.89 5.35 9.66
CA ILE A 306 11.51 5.39 9.21
C ILE A 306 10.81 6.73 9.43
N ASN A 307 9.86 7.04 8.56
CA ASN A 307 8.96 8.19 8.68
C ASN A 307 7.49 7.76 8.82
N ILE A 308 7.12 6.64 8.21
CA ILE A 308 5.77 6.07 8.21
C ILE A 308 5.92 4.57 8.49
N VAL A 309 5.12 4.05 9.43
CA VAL A 309 5.20 2.64 9.80
C VAL A 309 3.82 2.08 10.09
N GLY A 310 3.60 0.85 9.69
CA GLY A 310 2.36 0.11 9.92
C GLY A 310 2.59 -1.39 9.88
N GLY A 311 1.57 -2.13 9.47
CA GLY A 311 1.65 -3.58 9.35
C GLY A 311 0.95 -4.11 8.10
N CYS A 312 1.42 -5.25 7.61
CA CYS A 312 0.81 -6.00 6.51
C CYS A 312 0.22 -7.32 7.03
N CYS A 313 0.35 -8.42 6.30
CA CYS A 313 -0.29 -9.70 6.61
C CYS A 313 -0.08 -10.13 8.08
N GLY A 314 -1.16 -10.63 8.68
CA GLY A 314 -1.17 -11.08 10.08
C GLY A 314 -1.32 -9.98 11.12
N THR A 315 -1.13 -8.72 10.78
CA THR A 315 -1.27 -7.62 11.74
C THR A 315 -2.73 -7.30 12.04
N THR A 316 -2.97 -6.83 13.25
CA THR A 316 -4.28 -6.56 13.83
C THR A 316 -4.28 -5.17 14.50
N PRO A 317 -5.43 -4.65 14.95
CA PRO A 317 -5.47 -3.41 15.73
C PRO A 317 -4.55 -3.42 16.96
N ASP A 318 -4.33 -4.58 17.58
CA ASP A 318 -3.41 -4.67 18.74
C ASP A 318 -1.95 -4.48 18.31
N HIS A 319 -1.55 -5.00 17.15
CA HIS A 319 -0.23 -4.71 16.56
C HIS A 319 -0.05 -3.21 16.30
N ILE A 320 -1.02 -2.58 15.67
CA ILE A 320 -0.96 -1.14 15.36
C ILE A 320 -0.90 -0.30 16.63
N ARG A 321 -1.66 -0.67 17.66
CA ARG A 321 -1.62 0.01 18.97
C ARG A 321 -0.25 -0.10 19.63
N ALA A 322 0.35 -1.29 19.60
CA ALA A 322 1.68 -1.52 20.15
C ALA A 322 2.75 -0.73 19.39
N ILE A 323 2.70 -0.75 18.04
CA ILE A 323 3.61 0.02 17.19
C ILE A 323 3.48 1.52 17.46
N ALA A 324 2.27 2.06 17.47
CA ALA A 324 2.03 3.48 17.74
C ALA A 324 2.59 3.91 19.11
N GLY A 325 2.39 3.09 20.14
CA GLY A 325 2.95 3.35 21.48
C GLY A 325 4.47 3.28 21.53
N ALA A 326 5.08 2.37 20.78
CA ALA A 326 6.52 2.18 20.77
C ALA A 326 7.27 3.31 20.04
N VAL A 327 6.76 3.76 18.89
CA VAL A 327 7.48 4.72 18.03
C VAL A 327 7.19 6.18 18.34
N CYS A 328 6.12 6.51 19.07
CA CYS A 328 5.66 7.90 19.30
C CYS A 328 6.67 8.81 20.00
N LYS A 329 7.62 8.25 20.73
CA LYS A 329 8.67 8.97 21.46
C LYS A 329 9.90 9.32 20.62
N TYR A 330 9.98 8.82 19.39
CA TYR A 330 11.11 9.05 18.50
C TYR A 330 10.77 10.08 17.42
N LYS A 331 11.80 10.79 16.97
CA LYS A 331 11.68 11.70 15.82
C LYS A 331 11.65 10.91 14.51
N PRO A 332 10.96 11.43 13.48
CA PRO A 332 11.01 10.82 12.17
C PRO A 332 12.43 10.89 11.59
N ARG A 333 12.73 9.95 10.70
CA ARG A 333 13.98 9.92 9.94
C ARG A 333 14.22 11.27 9.26
N GLN A 334 15.44 11.75 9.33
CA GLN A 334 15.87 12.91 8.57
C GLN A 334 16.12 12.51 7.13
N VAL A 335 15.46 13.19 6.18
CA VAL A 335 15.68 12.95 4.75
C VAL A 335 17.10 13.40 4.39
N PRO A 336 17.93 12.52 3.82
CA PRO A 336 19.33 12.87 3.49
C PRO A 336 19.39 13.90 2.35
N GLN A 337 20.33 14.79 2.43
CA GLN A 337 20.70 15.66 1.32
C GLN A 337 21.75 14.96 0.47
N LEU A 338 21.35 14.39 -0.64
CA LEU A 338 22.24 13.66 -1.52
C LEU A 338 22.87 14.59 -2.57
N ALA A 339 24.13 14.33 -2.91
CA ALA A 339 24.79 15.00 -4.01
C ALA A 339 24.03 14.77 -5.33
N HIS A 340 23.91 15.81 -6.13
CA HIS A 340 23.30 15.70 -7.47
C HIS A 340 24.21 14.89 -8.39
N LYS A 341 23.79 13.68 -8.71
CA LYS A 341 24.51 12.72 -9.56
C LYS A 341 23.57 12.07 -10.55
N MET A 342 24.11 11.61 -11.67
CA MET A 342 23.36 10.74 -12.57
C MET A 342 23.16 9.39 -11.89
N ARG A 343 21.91 8.97 -11.75
CA ARG A 343 21.52 7.67 -11.19
C ARG A 343 20.69 6.90 -12.20
N LEU A 344 21.16 5.71 -12.52
CA LEU A 344 20.50 4.80 -13.45
C LEU A 344 20.19 3.48 -12.74
N SER A 345 19.24 2.75 -13.26
CA SER A 345 18.79 1.50 -12.69
C SER A 345 18.71 0.41 -13.77
N GLY A 346 19.46 -0.66 -13.55
CA GLY A 346 19.25 -1.96 -14.14
C GLY A 346 18.70 -2.90 -13.06
N LEU A 347 19.26 -4.12 -12.97
CA LEU A 347 19.06 -4.98 -11.79
C LEU A 347 19.82 -4.43 -10.58
N GLU A 348 20.96 -3.83 -10.86
CA GLU A 348 21.82 -3.12 -9.91
C GLU A 348 21.70 -1.60 -10.12
N PRO A 349 21.98 -0.79 -9.09
CA PRO A 349 22.08 0.65 -9.23
C PRO A 349 23.37 1.02 -9.94
N PHE A 350 23.34 2.14 -10.69
CA PHE A 350 24.51 2.75 -11.28
C PHE A 350 24.52 4.26 -10.96
N VAL A 351 25.60 4.71 -10.35
CA VAL A 351 25.81 6.13 -9.99
C VAL A 351 27.06 6.64 -10.66
N HIS A 352 26.93 7.74 -11.41
CA HIS A 352 28.06 8.41 -12.09
C HIS A 352 28.18 9.86 -11.63
N GLY A 353 29.42 10.29 -11.36
CA GLY A 353 29.77 11.67 -10.96
C GLY A 353 30.56 11.76 -9.71
#